data_777315ebbc9cf407e074705348582861
#
_entry.id   777315ebbc9cf407e074705348582861
#
_cell.length_a   1.000
_cell.length_b   1.000
_cell.length_c   1.000
_cell.angle_alpha   90.00
_cell.angle_beta   90.00
_cell.angle_gamma   90.00
#
_symmetry.space_group_name_H-M   'P 1'
#
loop_
_entity.id
_entity.type
_entity.pdbx_description
1 polymer ?
#
loop_
_entity_poly.entity_id
_entity_poly.type
_entity_poly.pdbx_seq_one_letter_code
_entity_poly.pdbx_strand_id
1 'polypeptide(L)'
;MKRYALFWILLFMVVTPLLAQGWEANMVHHINGWQGSFIHDYSSFISKTEPYVALGVPLVMAAVGWKKNDQQLMKDALFVGTSVVGTFAFAMGVKYLVNRTRPYEAYPDLIHPHSVESDPSFPSGHTASAFALATSLCIRYPKWYVIAPSALYVSSVALSRMYEGVHYPTDVLGGAALGVGCTIGSFYLSKWLNKKLFD
;
A
#
# COMPACT_ATOMS: atom_id res chain seq x y z
N MET A 1 3.20 17.13 23.75
CA MET A 1 2.27 16.12 23.21
C MET A 1 2.65 15.62 21.81
N LYS A 2 3.09 16.46 20.85
CA LYS A 2 3.43 16.01 19.48
C LYS A 2 4.66 15.08 19.36
N ARG A 3 5.59 15.10 20.31
CA ARG A 3 6.86 14.32 20.26
C ARG A 3 6.67 12.80 20.46
N TYR A 4 5.59 12.37 21.09
CA TYR A 4 5.34 10.95 21.41
C TYR A 4 4.30 10.29 20.48
N ALA A 5 3.62 11.08 19.64
CA ALA A 5 2.62 10.52 18.73
C ALA A 5 3.23 9.50 17.75
N LEU A 6 4.41 9.79 17.21
CA LEU A 6 5.13 8.86 16.33
C LEU A 6 5.54 7.57 17.05
N PHE A 7 6.01 7.69 18.31
CA PHE A 7 6.35 6.52 19.13
C PHE A 7 5.14 5.62 19.37
N TRP A 8 3.99 6.20 19.72
CA TRP A 8 2.76 5.45 19.96
C TRP A 8 2.20 4.82 18.67
N ILE A 9 2.33 5.50 17.54
CA ILE A 9 1.95 4.95 16.23
C ILE A 9 2.85 3.76 15.86
N LEU A 10 4.16 3.88 16.02
CA LEU A 10 5.10 2.79 15.78
C LEU A 10 4.89 1.62 16.75
N LEU A 11 4.68 1.91 18.03
CA LEU A 11 4.38 0.90 19.04
C LEU A 11 3.08 0.17 18.71
N PHE A 12 2.02 0.90 18.34
CA PHE A 12 0.74 0.32 17.92
C PHE A 12 0.93 -0.58 16.68
N MET A 13 1.68 -0.13 15.67
CA MET A 13 1.98 -0.92 14.47
C MET A 13 2.75 -2.21 14.76
N VAL A 14 3.59 -2.23 15.80
CA VAL A 14 4.37 -3.42 16.19
C VAL A 14 3.58 -4.36 17.10
N VAL A 15 2.81 -3.80 18.04
CA VAL A 15 2.11 -4.59 19.07
C VAL A 15 0.81 -5.21 18.55
N THR A 16 0.06 -4.53 17.69
CA THR A 16 -1.22 -5.05 17.19
C THR A 16 -1.08 -6.36 16.40
N PRO A 17 -0.09 -6.56 15.53
CA PRO A 17 0.09 -7.83 14.84
C PRO A 17 0.40 -9.01 15.76
N LEU A 18 0.99 -8.75 16.93
CA LEU A 18 1.34 -9.79 17.90
C LEU A 18 0.15 -10.25 18.75
N LEU A 19 -0.86 -9.40 18.93
CA LEU A 19 -2.02 -9.67 19.79
C LEU A 19 -3.25 -10.21 19.04
N ALA A 20 -3.27 -10.14 17.71
CA ALA A 20 -4.50 -10.29 16.92
C ALA A 20 -4.64 -11.65 16.18
N GLN A 21 -3.81 -12.66 16.49
CA GLN A 21 -3.62 -13.83 15.62
C GLN A 21 -4.87 -14.72 15.38
N GLY A 22 -5.76 -14.90 16.32
CA GLY A 22 -6.87 -15.87 16.17
C GLY A 22 -8.01 -15.39 15.26
N TRP A 23 -8.55 -14.18 15.48
CA TRP A 23 -9.66 -13.64 14.67
C TRP A 23 -9.24 -13.28 13.24
N GLU A 24 -7.98 -12.86 13.07
CA GLU A 24 -7.42 -12.52 11.75
C GLU A 24 -7.28 -13.75 10.87
N ALA A 25 -6.79 -14.87 11.44
CA ALA A 25 -6.69 -16.13 10.72
C ALA A 25 -8.07 -16.61 10.24
N ASN A 26 -9.10 -16.51 11.10
CA ASN A 26 -10.48 -16.86 10.73
C ASN A 26 -11.03 -15.95 9.62
N MET A 27 -10.73 -14.64 9.67
CA MET A 27 -11.15 -13.71 8.62
C MET A 27 -10.46 -14.01 7.29
N VAL A 28 -9.15 -14.26 7.31
CA VAL A 28 -8.41 -14.66 6.10
C VAL A 28 -8.95 -16.00 5.57
N HIS A 29 -9.16 -17.01 6.42
CA HIS A 29 -9.73 -18.29 6.03
C HIS A 29 -11.09 -18.12 5.33
N HIS A 30 -11.97 -17.30 5.90
CA HIS A 30 -13.28 -17.02 5.30
C HIS A 30 -13.16 -16.38 3.91
N ILE A 31 -12.30 -15.38 3.75
CA ILE A 31 -12.10 -14.66 2.48
C ILE A 31 -11.38 -15.57 1.47
N ASN A 32 -10.34 -16.27 1.89
CA ASN A 32 -9.56 -17.20 1.07
C ASN A 32 -10.44 -18.38 0.55
N GLY A 33 -11.44 -18.79 1.34
CA GLY A 33 -12.41 -19.82 0.97
C GLY A 33 -13.49 -19.39 -0.03
N TRP A 34 -13.53 -18.12 -0.46
CA TRP A 34 -14.50 -17.68 -1.46
C TRP A 34 -14.28 -18.41 -2.77
N GLN A 35 -15.36 -19.00 -3.31
CA GLN A 35 -15.30 -19.80 -4.52
C GLN A 35 -15.84 -19.05 -5.73
N GLY A 36 -15.28 -19.36 -6.90
CA GLY A 36 -15.70 -18.81 -8.18
C GLY A 36 -14.52 -18.37 -9.05
N SER A 37 -14.52 -18.79 -10.31
CA SER A 37 -13.47 -18.44 -11.27
C SER A 37 -13.27 -16.93 -11.39
N PHE A 38 -14.37 -16.17 -11.41
CA PHE A 38 -14.30 -14.70 -11.48
C PHE A 38 -13.54 -14.08 -10.31
N ILE A 39 -13.81 -14.52 -9.07
CA ILE A 39 -13.14 -13.98 -7.87
C ILE A 39 -11.65 -14.31 -7.91
N HIS A 40 -11.32 -15.55 -8.30
CA HIS A 40 -9.94 -15.97 -8.43
C HIS A 40 -9.19 -15.18 -9.50
N ASP A 41 -9.74 -15.08 -10.71
CA ASP A 41 -9.12 -14.39 -11.83
C ASP A 41 -8.99 -12.89 -11.56
N TYR A 42 -10.02 -12.27 -10.99
CA TYR A 42 -10.01 -10.86 -10.59
C TYR A 42 -8.94 -10.57 -9.54
N SER A 43 -8.89 -11.36 -8.46
CA SER A 43 -7.91 -11.17 -7.37
C SER A 43 -6.49 -11.36 -7.87
N SER A 44 -6.25 -12.41 -8.66
CA SER A 44 -4.97 -12.68 -9.29
C SER A 44 -4.55 -11.57 -10.26
N PHE A 45 -5.48 -11.06 -11.07
CA PHE A 45 -5.23 -9.94 -11.97
C PHE A 45 -4.85 -8.66 -11.19
N ILE A 46 -5.64 -8.27 -10.20
CA ILE A 46 -5.37 -7.07 -9.38
C ILE A 46 -4.01 -7.19 -8.68
N SER A 47 -3.73 -8.33 -8.06
CA SER A 47 -2.49 -8.56 -7.34
C SER A 47 -1.26 -8.51 -8.25
N LYS A 48 -1.30 -9.21 -9.38
CA LYS A 48 -0.19 -9.25 -10.36
C LYS A 48 0.03 -7.93 -11.07
N THR A 49 -1.02 -7.14 -11.28
CA THR A 49 -0.92 -5.87 -12.01
C THR A 49 -0.59 -4.68 -11.11
N GLU A 50 -0.79 -4.80 -9.79
CA GLU A 50 -0.55 -3.70 -8.84
C GLU A 50 0.83 -3.06 -8.99
N PRO A 51 1.97 -3.77 -8.99
CA PRO A 51 3.28 -3.12 -9.11
C PRO A 51 3.47 -2.37 -10.43
N TYR A 52 2.88 -2.89 -11.51
CA TYR A 52 2.93 -2.24 -12.83
C TYR A 52 2.07 -0.98 -12.86
N VAL A 53 0.91 -0.98 -12.22
CA VAL A 53 0.05 0.20 -12.07
C VAL A 53 0.73 1.24 -11.19
N ALA A 54 1.27 0.83 -10.05
CA ALA A 54 1.91 1.73 -9.09
C ALA A 54 3.09 2.50 -9.69
N LEU A 55 3.90 1.84 -10.51
CA LEU A 55 5.04 2.47 -11.21
C LEU A 55 4.66 3.04 -12.58
N GLY A 56 3.76 2.39 -13.30
CA GLY A 56 3.36 2.79 -14.66
C GLY A 56 2.64 4.14 -14.69
N VAL A 57 1.76 4.40 -13.72
CA VAL A 57 1.03 5.68 -13.66
C VAL A 57 1.97 6.89 -13.62
N PRO A 58 2.92 7.01 -12.67
CA PRO A 58 3.83 8.15 -12.65
C PRO A 58 4.74 8.20 -13.88
N LEU A 59 5.14 7.07 -14.46
CA LEU A 59 5.93 7.03 -15.69
C LEU A 59 5.15 7.57 -16.89
N VAL A 60 3.89 7.19 -17.04
CA VAL A 60 3.01 7.73 -18.09
C VAL A 60 2.77 9.22 -17.89
N MET A 61 2.53 9.67 -16.65
CA MET A 61 2.40 11.09 -16.33
C MET A 61 3.66 11.88 -16.73
N ALA A 62 4.84 11.35 -16.42
CA ALA A 62 6.12 11.97 -16.79
C ALA A 62 6.29 12.04 -18.32
N ALA A 63 6.01 10.96 -19.03
CA ALA A 63 6.12 10.89 -20.50
C ALA A 63 5.17 11.87 -21.21
N VAL A 64 3.93 11.98 -20.72
CA VAL A 64 2.94 12.93 -21.25
C VAL A 64 3.35 14.37 -20.94
N GLY A 65 3.81 14.63 -19.71
CA GLY A 65 4.32 15.95 -19.29
C GLY A 65 5.50 16.40 -20.15
N TRP A 66 6.45 15.51 -20.39
CA TRP A 66 7.58 15.78 -21.27
C TRP A 66 7.15 16.09 -22.70
N LYS A 67 6.29 15.23 -23.30
CA LYS A 67 5.79 15.43 -24.67
C LYS A 67 5.03 16.74 -24.86
N LYS A 68 4.30 17.17 -23.83
CA LYS A 68 3.48 18.40 -23.84
C LYS A 68 4.22 19.63 -23.33
N ASN A 69 5.49 19.51 -22.90
CA ASN A 69 6.23 20.53 -22.17
C ASN A 69 5.48 21.06 -20.92
N ASP A 70 4.68 20.19 -20.27
CA ASP A 70 3.91 20.51 -19.08
C ASP A 70 4.76 20.25 -17.83
N GLN A 71 5.41 21.31 -17.35
CA GLN A 71 6.27 21.29 -16.16
C GLN A 71 5.50 20.90 -14.88
N GLN A 72 4.21 21.26 -14.79
CA GLN A 72 3.42 20.93 -13.61
C GLN A 72 3.12 19.43 -13.58
N LEU A 73 2.73 18.84 -14.70
CA LEU A 73 2.50 17.39 -14.80
C LEU A 73 3.79 16.59 -14.52
N MET A 74 4.95 17.08 -14.94
CA MET A 74 6.25 16.45 -14.62
C MET A 74 6.56 16.51 -13.11
N LYS A 75 6.29 17.63 -12.44
CA LYS A 75 6.43 17.76 -10.98
C LYS A 75 5.45 16.84 -10.24
N ASP A 76 4.22 16.71 -10.75
CA ASP A 76 3.23 15.82 -10.18
C ASP A 76 3.64 14.36 -10.36
N ALA A 77 4.13 13.97 -11.52
CA ALA A 77 4.68 12.64 -11.79
C ALA A 77 5.83 12.28 -10.84
N LEU A 78 6.76 13.21 -10.63
CA LEU A 78 7.86 13.02 -9.69
C LEU A 78 7.37 12.83 -8.26
N PHE A 79 6.39 13.64 -7.81
CA PHE A 79 5.78 13.50 -6.49
C PHE A 79 5.09 12.15 -6.32
N VAL A 80 4.30 11.71 -7.30
CA VAL A 80 3.61 10.40 -7.28
C VAL A 80 4.64 9.27 -7.24
N GLY A 81 5.62 9.29 -8.14
CA GLY A 81 6.66 8.25 -8.24
C GLY A 81 7.51 8.15 -6.97
N THR A 82 7.97 9.27 -6.44
CA THR A 82 8.76 9.28 -5.19
C THR A 82 7.94 8.85 -3.97
N SER A 83 6.64 9.17 -3.94
CA SER A 83 5.74 8.69 -2.89
C SER A 83 5.57 7.18 -2.93
N VAL A 84 5.35 6.59 -4.11
CA VAL A 84 5.20 5.13 -4.29
C VAL A 84 6.49 4.41 -3.93
N VAL A 85 7.61 4.77 -4.55
CA VAL A 85 8.91 4.11 -4.35
C VAL A 85 9.40 4.28 -2.91
N GLY A 86 9.29 5.48 -2.34
CA GLY A 86 9.69 5.76 -0.96
C GLY A 86 8.85 4.99 0.05
N THR A 87 7.53 4.90 -0.17
CA THR A 87 6.64 4.10 0.69
C THR A 87 6.97 2.62 0.61
N PHE A 88 7.18 2.08 -0.59
CA PHE A 88 7.54 0.68 -0.77
C PHE A 88 8.87 0.34 -0.08
N ALA A 89 9.90 1.16 -0.29
CA ALA A 89 11.20 0.98 0.36
C ALA A 89 11.08 1.02 1.91
N PHE A 90 10.28 1.95 2.44
CA PHE A 90 10.02 2.03 3.87
C PHE A 90 9.25 0.81 4.39
N ALA A 91 8.23 0.34 3.66
CA ALA A 91 7.49 -0.87 3.99
C ALA A 91 8.39 -2.10 4.03
N MET A 92 9.34 -2.24 3.07
CA MET A 92 10.34 -3.31 3.07
C MET A 92 11.23 -3.27 4.32
N GLY A 93 11.68 -2.08 4.73
CA GLY A 93 12.43 -1.92 5.99
C GLY A 93 11.64 -2.40 7.22
N VAL A 94 10.36 -2.00 7.32
CA VAL A 94 9.47 -2.42 8.41
C VAL A 94 9.20 -3.93 8.38
N LYS A 95 9.06 -4.54 7.19
CA LYS A 95 8.88 -6.01 7.05
C LYS A 95 9.97 -6.80 7.78
N TYR A 96 11.22 -6.48 7.51
CA TYR A 96 12.36 -7.20 8.11
C TYR A 96 12.54 -6.88 9.60
N LEU A 97 12.09 -5.71 10.06
CA LEU A 97 12.11 -5.37 11.49
C LEU A 97 11.04 -6.14 12.28
N VAL A 98 9.82 -6.27 11.74
CA VAL A 98 8.71 -6.95 12.41
C VAL A 98 8.78 -8.47 12.22
N ASN A 99 9.23 -8.92 11.07
CA ASN A 99 9.45 -10.33 10.70
C ASN A 99 8.23 -11.24 11.00
N ARG A 100 7.03 -10.81 10.61
CA ARG A 100 5.78 -11.54 10.87
C ARG A 100 5.61 -12.70 9.90
N THR A 101 5.30 -13.89 10.42
CA THR A 101 4.96 -15.09 9.64
C THR A 101 3.65 -14.86 8.86
N ARG A 102 3.58 -15.36 7.63
CA ARG A 102 2.40 -15.22 6.76
C ARG A 102 1.25 -16.13 7.18
N PRO A 103 -0.01 -15.76 6.85
CA PRO A 103 -1.18 -16.54 7.24
C PRO A 103 -1.10 -18.01 6.80
N TYR A 104 -0.75 -18.29 5.55
CA TYR A 104 -0.67 -19.65 5.02
C TYR A 104 0.47 -20.48 5.64
N GLU A 105 1.53 -19.84 6.14
CA GLU A 105 2.63 -20.53 6.84
C GLU A 105 2.26 -20.84 8.29
N ALA A 106 1.56 -19.89 8.94
CA ALA A 106 1.15 -20.04 10.35
C ALA A 106 -0.05 -20.98 10.52
N TYR A 107 -0.91 -21.09 9.50
CA TYR A 107 -2.14 -21.88 9.52
C TYR A 107 -2.32 -22.71 8.23
N PRO A 108 -1.39 -23.65 7.93
CA PRO A 108 -1.37 -24.38 6.65
C PRO A 108 -2.60 -25.26 6.44
N ASP A 109 -3.24 -25.73 7.52
CA ASP A 109 -4.45 -26.57 7.46
C ASP A 109 -5.73 -25.76 7.19
N LEU A 110 -5.68 -24.42 7.35
CA LEU A 110 -6.85 -23.55 7.24
C LEU A 110 -6.78 -22.62 6.02
N ILE A 111 -5.58 -22.17 5.64
CA ILE A 111 -5.40 -21.14 4.63
C ILE A 111 -4.55 -21.69 3.49
N HIS A 112 -5.15 -21.77 2.31
CA HIS A 112 -4.51 -22.29 1.11
C HIS A 112 -4.04 -21.12 0.22
N PRO A 113 -2.72 -20.90 0.05
CA PRO A 113 -2.24 -19.75 -0.68
C PRO A 113 -2.53 -19.88 -2.17
N HIS A 114 -3.07 -18.82 -2.78
CA HIS A 114 -3.19 -18.70 -4.24
C HIS A 114 -1.93 -18.07 -4.86
N SER A 115 -1.05 -17.50 -4.04
CA SER A 115 0.30 -17.04 -4.39
C SER A 115 1.26 -17.32 -3.23
N VAL A 116 2.55 -17.43 -3.52
CA VAL A 116 3.60 -17.66 -2.50
C VAL A 116 4.58 -16.50 -2.54
N GLU A 117 4.90 -15.97 -1.38
CA GLU A 117 5.80 -14.85 -1.20
C GLU A 117 6.94 -15.26 -0.26
N SER A 118 8.14 -14.73 -0.47
CA SER A 118 9.34 -15.12 0.28
C SER A 118 9.72 -14.16 1.41
N ASP A 119 9.06 -13.02 1.51
CA ASP A 119 9.33 -11.98 2.49
C ASP A 119 8.29 -12.00 3.63
N PRO A 120 8.54 -11.34 4.79
CA PRO A 120 7.62 -11.31 5.92
C PRO A 120 6.26 -10.70 5.59
N SER A 121 5.23 -11.05 6.41
CA SER A 121 3.84 -10.65 6.15
C SER A 121 3.58 -9.16 6.38
N PHE A 122 4.01 -8.60 7.50
CA PHE A 122 3.69 -7.23 7.90
C PHE A 122 4.77 -6.22 7.53
N PRO A 123 4.40 -5.06 7.01
CA PRO A 123 3.11 -4.66 6.43
C PRO A 123 2.96 -5.16 4.99
N SER A 124 1.72 -5.10 4.45
CA SER A 124 1.48 -5.43 3.04
C SER A 124 2.12 -4.39 2.10
N GLY A 125 3.11 -4.81 1.32
CA GLY A 125 3.81 -3.95 0.36
C GLY A 125 2.92 -3.48 -0.79
N HIS A 126 2.12 -4.40 -1.38
CA HIS A 126 1.15 -4.07 -2.43
C HIS A 126 0.12 -3.06 -1.94
N THR A 127 -0.40 -3.24 -0.72
CA THR A 127 -1.34 -2.28 -0.14
C THR A 127 -0.66 -0.93 0.10
N ALA A 128 0.57 -0.91 0.59
CA ALA A 128 1.30 0.33 0.85
C ALA A 128 1.55 1.14 -0.42
N SER A 129 2.02 0.51 -1.50
CA SER A 129 2.24 1.17 -2.80
C SER A 129 0.94 1.64 -3.44
N ALA A 130 -0.12 0.82 -3.42
CA ALA A 130 -1.44 1.21 -3.93
C ALA A 130 -2.02 2.42 -3.19
N PHE A 131 -1.94 2.44 -1.85
CA PHE A 131 -2.39 3.59 -1.05
C PHE A 131 -1.51 4.82 -1.25
N ALA A 132 -0.20 4.67 -1.46
CA ALA A 132 0.68 5.78 -1.80
C ALA A 132 0.33 6.39 -3.16
N LEU A 133 0.09 5.56 -4.18
CA LEU A 133 -0.39 6.00 -5.49
C LEU A 133 -1.72 6.75 -5.37
N ALA A 134 -2.73 6.13 -4.77
CA ALA A 134 -4.06 6.71 -4.62
C ALA A 134 -4.03 8.04 -3.85
N THR A 135 -3.33 8.09 -2.71
CA THR A 135 -3.22 9.29 -1.88
C THR A 135 -2.52 10.42 -2.64
N SER A 136 -1.42 10.13 -3.34
CA SER A 136 -0.69 11.14 -4.11
C SER A 136 -1.52 11.71 -5.26
N LEU A 137 -2.27 10.86 -5.98
CA LEU A 137 -3.20 11.29 -7.02
C LEU A 137 -4.33 12.14 -6.44
N CYS A 138 -4.93 11.73 -5.33
CA CYS A 138 -6.00 12.50 -4.68
C CYS A 138 -5.53 13.86 -4.14
N ILE A 139 -4.27 13.97 -3.68
CA ILE A 139 -3.67 15.24 -3.27
C ILE A 139 -3.49 16.18 -4.47
N ARG A 140 -3.03 15.66 -5.62
CA ARG A 140 -2.78 16.48 -6.83
C ARG A 140 -4.05 16.78 -7.62
N TYR A 141 -4.96 15.82 -7.66
CA TYR A 141 -6.20 15.90 -8.45
C TYR A 141 -7.41 15.57 -7.58
N PRO A 142 -7.85 16.48 -6.67
CA PRO A 142 -8.94 16.25 -5.71
C PRO A 142 -10.31 16.34 -6.40
N LYS A 143 -10.53 15.46 -7.37
CA LYS A 143 -11.77 15.36 -8.15
C LYS A 143 -12.42 14.01 -7.89
N TRP A 144 -13.77 13.99 -7.83
CA TRP A 144 -14.51 12.76 -7.52
C TRP A 144 -14.16 11.60 -8.47
N TYR A 145 -13.94 11.90 -9.76
CA TYR A 145 -13.57 10.91 -10.78
C TYR A 145 -12.11 10.41 -10.65
N VAL A 146 -11.32 10.97 -9.76
CA VAL A 146 -10.01 10.43 -9.32
C VAL A 146 -10.17 9.70 -8.00
N ILE A 147 -10.89 10.30 -7.04
CA ILE A 147 -11.05 9.76 -5.68
C ILE A 147 -11.81 8.43 -5.69
N ALA A 148 -12.95 8.36 -6.39
CA ALA A 148 -13.78 7.15 -6.39
C ALA A 148 -13.09 5.94 -7.04
N PRO A 149 -12.48 6.02 -8.25
CA PRO A 149 -11.68 4.92 -8.80
C PRO A 149 -10.46 4.55 -7.93
N SER A 150 -9.81 5.54 -7.32
CA SER A 150 -8.69 5.27 -6.41
C SER A 150 -9.14 4.48 -5.18
N ALA A 151 -10.26 4.85 -4.57
CA ALA A 151 -10.82 4.13 -3.42
C ALA A 151 -11.21 2.69 -3.80
N LEU A 152 -11.84 2.50 -4.96
CA LEU A 152 -12.17 1.16 -5.46
C LEU A 152 -10.90 0.32 -5.70
N TYR A 153 -9.89 0.90 -6.33
CA TYR A 153 -8.63 0.23 -6.62
C TYR A 153 -7.92 -0.24 -5.34
N VAL A 154 -7.72 0.65 -4.34
CA VAL A 154 -7.02 0.26 -3.11
C VAL A 154 -7.82 -0.78 -2.30
N SER A 155 -9.15 -0.72 -2.33
CA SER A 155 -10.00 -1.73 -1.70
C SER A 155 -9.86 -3.09 -2.39
N SER A 156 -9.80 -3.09 -3.73
CA SER A 156 -9.58 -4.31 -4.51
C SER A 156 -8.21 -4.93 -4.23
N VAL A 157 -7.14 -4.12 -4.18
CA VAL A 157 -5.80 -4.59 -3.80
C VAL A 157 -5.82 -5.17 -2.39
N ALA A 158 -6.40 -4.47 -1.41
CA ALA A 158 -6.48 -4.91 -0.03
C ALA A 158 -7.19 -6.28 0.10
N LEU A 159 -8.33 -6.44 -0.56
CA LEU A 159 -9.10 -7.68 -0.57
C LEU A 159 -8.37 -8.82 -1.29
N SER A 160 -7.72 -8.53 -2.42
CA SER A 160 -6.98 -9.55 -3.17
C SER A 160 -5.86 -10.18 -2.34
N ARG A 161 -5.15 -9.38 -1.52
CA ARG A 161 -4.05 -9.90 -0.67
C ARG A 161 -4.55 -10.82 0.45
N MET A 162 -5.74 -10.55 1.00
CA MET A 162 -6.38 -11.45 1.97
C MET A 162 -6.95 -12.69 1.28
N TYR A 163 -7.56 -12.53 0.10
CA TYR A 163 -8.06 -13.64 -0.71
C TYR A 163 -6.93 -14.61 -1.10
N GLU A 164 -5.77 -14.11 -1.50
CA GLU A 164 -4.61 -14.93 -1.81
C GLU A 164 -4.01 -15.66 -0.59
N GLY A 165 -4.47 -15.35 0.63
CA GLY A 165 -4.01 -15.97 1.87
C GLY A 165 -2.64 -15.50 2.34
N VAL A 166 -2.10 -14.41 1.75
CA VAL A 166 -0.72 -13.96 1.99
C VAL A 166 -0.59 -12.88 3.04
N HIS A 167 -1.67 -12.18 3.39
CA HIS A 167 -1.67 -11.09 4.36
C HIS A 167 -2.86 -11.16 5.32
N TYR A 168 -2.61 -10.80 6.57
CA TYR A 168 -3.66 -10.57 7.57
C TYR A 168 -4.34 -9.20 7.36
N PRO A 169 -5.56 -9.00 7.90
CA PRO A 169 -6.21 -7.68 7.91
C PRO A 169 -5.34 -6.57 8.47
N THR A 170 -4.60 -6.81 9.57
CA THR A 170 -3.70 -5.80 10.14
C THR A 170 -2.48 -5.51 9.27
N ASP A 171 -2.00 -6.46 8.45
CA ASP A 171 -0.94 -6.20 7.48
C ASP A 171 -1.42 -5.22 6.40
N VAL A 172 -2.65 -5.41 5.96
CA VAL A 172 -3.33 -4.54 4.98
C VAL A 172 -3.55 -3.14 5.56
N LEU A 173 -4.07 -3.06 6.78
CA LEU A 173 -4.26 -1.78 7.49
C LEU A 173 -2.93 -1.07 7.74
N GLY A 174 -1.89 -1.82 8.13
CA GLY A 174 -0.53 -1.29 8.30
C GLY A 174 0.04 -0.74 6.98
N GLY A 175 -0.14 -1.48 5.88
CA GLY A 175 0.23 -1.02 4.54
C GLY A 175 -0.52 0.25 4.14
N ALA A 176 -1.83 0.30 4.34
CA ALA A 176 -2.65 1.49 4.07
C ALA A 176 -2.19 2.71 4.87
N ALA A 177 -1.95 2.54 6.18
CA ALA A 177 -1.47 3.60 7.06
C ALA A 177 -0.09 4.13 6.62
N LEU A 178 0.83 3.23 6.21
CA LEU A 178 2.12 3.63 5.66
C LEU A 178 1.97 4.36 4.33
N GLY A 179 1.15 3.86 3.40
CA GLY A 179 0.91 4.49 2.10
C GLY A 179 0.42 5.92 2.24
N VAL A 180 -0.60 6.12 3.06
CA VAL A 180 -1.16 7.45 3.36
C VAL A 180 -0.15 8.31 4.11
N GLY A 181 0.45 7.80 5.20
CA GLY A 181 1.32 8.55 6.08
C GLY A 181 2.61 9.01 5.39
N CYS A 182 3.29 8.14 4.66
CA CYS A 182 4.51 8.47 3.91
C CYS A 182 4.22 9.49 2.81
N THR A 183 3.10 9.35 2.09
CA THR A 183 2.72 10.30 1.03
C THR A 183 2.42 11.70 1.59
N ILE A 184 1.64 11.78 2.67
CA ILE A 184 1.35 13.05 3.35
C ILE A 184 2.64 13.67 3.91
N GLY A 185 3.49 12.84 4.55
CA GLY A 185 4.80 13.28 5.05
C GLY A 185 5.69 13.85 3.94
N SER A 186 5.80 13.15 2.81
CA SER A 186 6.55 13.61 1.63
C SER A 186 6.01 14.93 1.08
N PHE A 187 4.69 15.11 1.05
CA PHE A 187 4.06 16.35 0.59
C PHE A 187 4.42 17.55 1.47
N TYR A 188 4.34 17.40 2.79
CA TYR A 188 4.71 18.49 3.70
C TYR A 188 6.22 18.74 3.74
N LEU A 189 7.03 17.69 3.65
CA LEU A 189 8.48 17.79 3.59
C LEU A 189 8.91 18.57 2.33
N SER A 190 8.34 18.25 1.18
CA SER A 190 8.64 18.96 -0.07
C SER A 190 8.27 20.44 0.00
N LYS A 191 7.12 20.78 0.59
CA LYS A 191 6.74 22.18 0.83
C LYS A 191 7.71 22.92 1.76
N TRP A 192 8.12 22.26 2.85
CA TRP A 192 9.05 22.86 3.81
C TRP A 192 10.43 23.09 3.20
N LEU A 193 10.95 22.11 2.43
CA LEU A 193 12.23 22.24 1.74
C LEU A 193 12.19 23.38 0.71
N ASN A 194 11.15 23.46 -0.10
CA ASN A 194 11.01 24.53 -1.08
C ASN A 194 11.02 25.91 -0.40
N LYS A 195 10.26 26.07 0.68
CA LYS A 195 10.23 27.31 1.45
C LYS A 195 11.61 27.69 2.02
N LYS A 196 12.37 26.71 2.52
CA LYS A 196 13.68 26.96 3.16
C LYS A 196 14.81 27.23 2.16
N LEU A 197 14.72 26.69 0.94
CA LEU A 197 15.78 26.77 -0.06
C LEU A 197 15.58 27.91 -1.06
N PHE A 198 14.37 28.42 -1.22
CA PHE A 198 14.00 29.39 -2.26
C PHE A 198 13.30 30.66 -1.75
N ASP A 199 13.00 30.77 -0.45
CA ASP A 199 12.61 31.96 0.29
C ASP A 199 13.77 32.39 1.21
#